data_f9392565f2e0407fdfceaddbdf566aef
#
_entry.id   f9392565f2e0407fdfceaddbdf566aef
#
_cell.length_a   1.000
_cell.length_b   1.000
_cell.length_c   1.000
_cell.angle_alpha   90.00
_cell.angle_beta   90.00
_cell.angle_gamma   90.00
#
_symmetry.space_group_name_H-M   'P 1'
#
loop_
_entity.id
_entity.type
_entity.pdbx_description
1 polymer ?
#
loop_
_entity_poly.entity_id
_entity_poly.type
_entity_poly.pdbx_seq_one_letter_code
_entity_poly.pdbx_strand_id
1 'polypeptide(L)'
;MRTSDNKNMPSRNDMIAHVISLFRDTMPFNQLLGLEFVRPNEGVESDSIELHVSWREALTGNPLQKILHGGVTATMLDTIGGLVAIIEAIKRTNDADLASLQTRLPRMGTVDMRVDY
;
A
#
# COMPACT_ATOMS: atom_id res chain seq x y z
N MET A 1 -21.51 8.70 27.22
CA MET A 1 -21.27 8.25 26.68
C MET A 1 -20.25 8.18 25.83
N ARG A 2 -19.42 7.90 25.78
CA ARG A 2 -18.46 7.84 25.10
C ARG A 2 -18.51 7.05 23.94
N THR A 3 -19.35 6.19 23.75
CA THR A 3 -19.57 5.35 22.61
C THR A 3 -19.78 6.14 21.33
N SER A 4 -20.52 7.24 21.41
CA SER A 4 -20.73 8.09 20.26
C SER A 4 -19.46 8.79 19.81
N ASP A 5 -18.58 9.13 20.74
CA ASP A 5 -17.29 9.73 20.42
C ASP A 5 -16.39 8.71 19.71
N ASN A 6 -16.45 7.44 20.14
CA ASN A 6 -15.67 6.38 19.54
C ASN A 6 -16.10 6.06 18.10
N LYS A 7 -17.38 6.29 17.78
CA LYS A 7 -17.88 6.07 16.41
C LYS A 7 -17.31 7.06 15.41
N ASN A 8 -16.90 8.24 15.85
CA ASN A 8 -16.36 9.27 14.99
C ASN A 8 -14.85 9.17 14.81
N MET A 9 -14.20 8.27 15.55
CA MET A 9 -12.77 8.07 15.48
C MET A 9 -12.49 6.69 14.90
N PRO A 10 -11.88 6.63 13.70
CA PRO A 10 -11.56 5.33 13.13
C PRO A 10 -10.55 4.59 14.02
N SER A 11 -10.73 3.31 14.16
CA SER A 11 -9.76 2.48 14.84
C SER A 11 -8.48 2.39 14.00
N ARG A 12 -7.41 1.93 14.65
CA ARG A 12 -6.15 1.70 13.95
C ARG A 12 -6.33 0.70 12.81
N ASN A 13 -7.09 -0.36 13.03
CA ASN A 13 -7.39 -1.36 12.00
C ASN A 13 -8.22 -0.77 10.86
N ASP A 14 -9.16 0.10 11.17
CA ASP A 14 -9.95 0.79 10.14
C ASP A 14 -9.08 1.70 9.29
N MET A 15 -8.12 2.39 9.90
CA MET A 15 -7.19 3.23 9.17
C MET A 15 -6.32 2.39 8.22
N ILE A 16 -5.82 1.25 8.68
CA ILE A 16 -5.01 0.35 7.86
C ILE A 16 -5.83 -0.17 6.68
N ALA A 17 -7.05 -0.64 6.95
CA ALA A 17 -7.93 -1.13 5.88
C ALA A 17 -8.24 -0.04 4.86
N HIS A 18 -8.47 1.19 5.32
CA HIS A 18 -8.73 2.32 4.44
C HIS A 18 -7.53 2.64 3.55
N VAL A 19 -6.33 2.66 4.11
CA VAL A 19 -5.11 2.92 3.35
C VAL A 19 -4.89 1.85 2.28
N ILE A 20 -5.09 0.57 2.63
CA ILE A 20 -4.98 -0.52 1.66
C ILE A 20 -5.98 -0.31 0.52
N SER A 21 -7.23 0.06 0.83
CA SER A 21 -8.23 0.30 -0.20
C SER A 21 -7.87 1.48 -1.10
N LEU A 22 -7.26 2.53 -0.56
CA LEU A 22 -6.80 3.66 -1.38
C LEU A 22 -5.73 3.23 -2.38
N PHE A 23 -4.76 2.45 -1.94
CA PHE A 23 -3.70 1.95 -2.83
C PHE A 23 -4.26 1.01 -3.90
N ARG A 24 -5.22 0.16 -3.52
CA ARG A 24 -5.83 -0.80 -4.43
C ARG A 24 -6.78 -0.16 -5.43
N ASP A 25 -7.63 0.77 -4.98
CA ASP A 25 -8.80 1.19 -5.74
C ASP A 25 -8.70 2.59 -6.34
N THR A 26 -7.81 3.45 -5.84
CA THR A 26 -7.83 4.86 -6.22
C THR A 26 -6.54 5.38 -6.85
N MET A 27 -5.51 4.55 -6.97
CA MET A 27 -4.27 4.96 -7.63
C MET A 27 -4.31 4.56 -9.11
N PRO A 28 -4.46 5.52 -10.04
CA PRO A 28 -4.64 5.19 -11.45
C PRO A 28 -3.49 4.38 -12.04
N PHE A 29 -2.25 4.68 -11.67
CA PHE A 29 -1.10 3.95 -12.20
C PHE A 29 -1.09 2.49 -11.73
N ASN A 30 -1.46 2.25 -10.48
CA ASN A 30 -1.57 0.89 -9.97
C ASN A 30 -2.64 0.10 -10.73
N GLN A 31 -3.75 0.76 -11.05
CA GLN A 31 -4.83 0.15 -11.81
C GLN A 31 -4.41 -0.10 -13.25
N LEU A 32 -3.68 0.84 -13.86
CA LEU A 32 -3.16 0.66 -15.22
C LEU A 32 -2.27 -0.56 -15.34
N LEU A 33 -1.42 -0.81 -14.34
CA LEU A 33 -0.56 -1.98 -14.32
C LEU A 33 -1.30 -3.25 -13.92
N GLY A 34 -2.49 -3.15 -13.36
CA GLY A 34 -3.25 -4.30 -12.88
C GLY A 34 -2.69 -4.90 -11.60
N LEU A 35 -2.19 -4.05 -10.70
CA LEU A 35 -1.63 -4.52 -9.44
C LEU A 35 -2.74 -5.03 -8.51
N GLU A 36 -2.50 -6.19 -7.88
CA GLU A 36 -3.42 -6.82 -6.97
C GLU A 36 -2.80 -6.87 -5.58
N PHE A 37 -3.54 -6.39 -4.57
CA PHE A 37 -3.09 -6.38 -3.19
C PHE A 37 -3.76 -7.54 -2.45
N VAL A 38 -2.94 -8.44 -1.89
CA VAL A 38 -3.40 -9.67 -1.27
C VAL A 38 -2.94 -9.70 0.18
N ARG A 39 -3.85 -10.06 1.07
CA ARG A 39 -3.53 -10.32 2.48
C ARG A 39 -3.67 -11.82 2.72
N PRO A 40 -2.58 -12.58 2.59
CA PRO A 40 -2.67 -14.05 2.57
C PRO A 40 -3.16 -14.67 3.87
N ASN A 41 -3.05 -13.95 4.98
CA ASN A 41 -3.47 -14.45 6.29
C ASN A 41 -4.57 -13.58 6.89
N GLU A 42 -5.55 -13.21 6.07
CA GLU A 42 -6.66 -12.40 6.53
C GLU A 42 -7.39 -13.10 7.67
N GLY A 43 -7.62 -12.38 8.76
CA GLY A 43 -8.26 -12.92 9.96
C GLY A 43 -7.29 -13.48 11.00
N VAL A 44 -6.02 -13.63 10.65
CA VAL A 44 -4.96 -13.94 11.60
C VAL A 44 -4.20 -12.65 11.89
N GLU A 45 -3.55 -12.56 13.03
CA GLU A 45 -2.72 -11.42 13.38
C GLU A 45 -1.47 -11.37 12.50
N SER A 46 -1.67 -11.32 11.21
CA SER A 46 -0.59 -11.25 10.25
C SER A 46 -0.61 -9.91 9.58
N ASP A 47 0.54 -9.27 9.58
CA ASP A 47 0.75 -7.98 8.96
C ASP A 47 1.26 -8.11 7.54
N SER A 48 1.37 -9.32 7.03
CA SER A 48 1.91 -9.52 5.71
C SER A 48 0.91 -9.10 4.65
N ILE A 49 1.40 -8.37 3.67
CA ILE A 49 0.65 -7.99 2.49
C ILE A 49 1.52 -8.32 1.27
N GLU A 50 0.88 -8.85 0.24
CA GLU A 50 1.55 -9.20 -1.01
C GLU A 50 1.02 -8.35 -2.14
N LEU A 51 1.90 -7.99 -3.04
CA LEU A 51 1.55 -7.27 -4.25
C LEU A 51 1.81 -8.18 -5.44
N HIS A 52 0.78 -8.41 -6.24
CA HIS A 52 0.85 -9.29 -7.39
C HIS A 52 0.54 -8.53 -8.67
N VAL A 53 1.13 -8.97 -9.78
CA VAL A 53 0.77 -8.51 -11.11
C VAL A 53 0.69 -9.73 -12.03
N SER A 54 -0.39 -9.83 -12.79
CA SER A 54 -0.52 -10.88 -13.79
C SER A 54 0.24 -10.50 -15.06
N TRP A 55 0.91 -11.46 -15.66
CA TRP A 55 1.63 -11.23 -16.91
C TRP A 55 0.69 -10.81 -18.04
N ARG A 56 1.10 -9.84 -18.81
CA ARG A 56 0.49 -9.52 -20.08
C ARG A 56 1.53 -8.84 -20.97
N GLU A 57 1.33 -8.88 -22.28
CA GLU A 57 2.30 -8.37 -23.26
C GLU A 57 2.66 -6.90 -23.03
N ALA A 58 1.71 -6.09 -22.55
CA ALA A 58 1.94 -4.67 -22.28
C ALA A 58 3.02 -4.42 -21.23
N LEU A 59 3.37 -5.43 -20.42
CA LEU A 59 4.38 -5.31 -19.37
C LEU A 59 5.78 -5.71 -19.83
N THR A 60 5.94 -6.02 -21.12
CA THR A 60 7.20 -6.50 -21.67
C THR A 60 8.24 -5.38 -21.73
N GLY A 61 9.41 -5.65 -21.16
CA GLY A 61 10.56 -4.75 -21.29
C GLY A 61 11.45 -5.09 -22.47
N ASN A 62 11.74 -6.38 -22.62
CA ASN A 62 12.55 -6.88 -23.74
C ASN A 62 11.67 -7.76 -24.62
N PRO A 63 11.24 -7.29 -25.80
CA PRO A 63 10.32 -8.05 -26.63
C PRO A 63 10.94 -9.31 -27.22
N LEU A 64 12.27 -9.36 -27.37
CA LEU A 64 12.95 -10.54 -27.91
C LEU A 64 12.95 -11.69 -26.90
N GLN A 65 13.06 -11.40 -25.63
CA GLN A 65 13.10 -12.41 -24.56
C GLN A 65 11.77 -12.51 -23.81
N LYS A 66 10.85 -11.60 -24.05
CA LYS A 66 9.53 -11.55 -23.38
C LYS A 66 9.65 -11.57 -21.88
N ILE A 67 10.53 -10.73 -21.35
CA ILE A 67 10.71 -10.58 -19.90
C ILE A 67 10.05 -9.29 -19.43
N LEU A 68 9.69 -9.30 -18.14
CA LEU A 68 9.03 -8.18 -17.50
C LEU A 68 9.88 -6.92 -17.55
N HIS A 69 9.25 -5.79 -17.86
CA HIS A 69 9.92 -4.50 -17.81
C HIS A 69 10.37 -4.19 -16.38
N GLY A 70 11.64 -3.80 -16.23
CA GLY A 70 12.19 -3.45 -14.91
C GLY A 70 11.44 -2.31 -14.24
N GLY A 71 10.82 -1.42 -15.00
CA GLY A 71 9.98 -0.36 -14.47
C GLY A 71 8.75 -0.87 -13.72
N VAL A 72 8.20 -2.02 -14.12
CA VAL A 72 7.10 -2.66 -13.39
C VAL A 72 7.60 -3.12 -12.02
N THR A 73 8.75 -3.79 -11.99
CA THR A 73 9.36 -4.23 -10.72
C THR A 73 9.63 -3.05 -9.80
N ALA A 74 10.21 -1.97 -10.32
CA ALA A 74 10.49 -0.78 -9.53
C ALA A 74 9.21 -0.14 -8.99
N THR A 75 8.16 -0.08 -9.81
CA THR A 75 6.85 0.45 -9.37
C THR A 75 6.26 -0.40 -8.27
N MET A 76 6.34 -1.72 -8.40
CA MET A 76 5.80 -2.62 -7.37
C MET A 76 6.56 -2.45 -6.05
N LEU A 77 7.88 -2.34 -6.10
CA LEU A 77 8.69 -2.12 -4.90
C LEU A 77 8.40 -0.78 -4.26
N ASP A 78 8.26 0.28 -5.05
CA ASP A 78 7.89 1.60 -4.55
C ASP A 78 6.51 1.58 -3.89
N THR A 79 5.55 0.97 -4.55
CA THR A 79 4.16 0.90 -4.06
C THR A 79 4.06 0.13 -2.75
N ILE A 80 4.63 -1.07 -2.70
CA ILE A 80 4.54 -1.89 -1.49
C ILE A 80 5.35 -1.28 -0.34
N GLY A 81 6.50 -0.68 -0.65
CA GLY A 81 7.30 0.01 0.35
C GLY A 81 6.57 1.18 0.97
N GLY A 82 5.90 1.99 0.15
CA GLY A 82 5.09 3.11 0.64
C GLY A 82 3.94 2.63 1.51
N LEU A 83 3.24 1.60 1.07
CA LEU A 83 2.11 1.03 1.83
C LEU A 83 2.57 0.48 3.18
N VAL A 84 3.65 -0.30 3.20
CA VAL A 84 4.18 -0.87 4.45
C VAL A 84 4.64 0.23 5.39
N ALA A 85 5.29 1.27 4.88
CA ALA A 85 5.73 2.40 5.70
C ALA A 85 4.54 3.10 6.36
N ILE A 86 3.45 3.30 5.62
CA ILE A 86 2.24 3.93 6.17
C ILE A 86 1.60 3.03 7.22
N ILE A 87 1.48 1.73 6.95
CA ILE A 87 0.91 0.77 7.90
C ILE A 87 1.74 0.75 9.19
N GLU A 88 3.06 0.72 9.09
CA GLU A 88 3.93 0.74 10.26
C GLU A 88 3.81 2.05 11.03
N ALA A 89 3.66 3.18 10.36
CA ALA A 89 3.43 4.46 11.02
C ALA A 89 2.14 4.43 11.82
N ILE A 90 1.07 3.87 11.25
CA ILE A 90 -0.22 3.74 11.96
C ILE A 90 -0.06 2.85 13.19
N LYS A 91 0.64 1.73 13.05
CA LYS A 91 0.83 0.77 14.14
C LYS A 91 1.64 1.33 15.30
N ARG A 92 2.65 2.14 14.99
CA ARG A 92 3.60 2.65 15.97
C ARG A 92 3.18 3.97 16.61
N THR A 93 2.20 4.65 16.02
CA THR A 93 1.69 5.91 16.56
C THR A 93 0.79 5.61 17.76
N ASN A 94 0.95 6.36 18.84
CA ASN A 94 0.09 6.20 20.01
C ASN A 94 -1.31 6.73 19.73
N ASP A 95 -2.27 6.33 20.56
CA ASP A 95 -3.68 6.66 20.32
C ASP A 95 -3.93 8.18 20.31
N ALA A 96 -3.18 8.93 21.13
CA ALA A 96 -3.35 10.37 21.22
C ALA A 96 -2.97 11.08 19.91
N ASP A 97 -2.06 10.51 19.14
CA ASP A 97 -1.51 11.13 17.93
C ASP A 97 -2.12 10.59 16.63
N LEU A 98 -3.02 9.62 16.70
CA LEU A 98 -3.60 9.00 15.50
C LEU A 98 -4.31 10.00 14.59
N ALA A 99 -5.09 10.92 15.17
CA ALA A 99 -5.80 11.93 14.39
C ALA A 99 -4.84 12.84 13.64
N SER A 100 -3.75 13.24 14.29
CA SER A 100 -2.70 14.05 13.68
C SER A 100 -2.00 13.29 12.54
N LEU A 101 -1.72 12.01 12.74
CA LEU A 101 -1.11 11.18 11.70
C LEU A 101 -2.02 11.10 10.48
N GLN A 102 -3.32 10.93 10.68
CA GLN A 102 -4.28 10.82 9.59
C GLN A 102 -4.24 12.04 8.67
N THR A 103 -4.04 13.23 9.20
CA THR A 103 -3.94 14.46 8.40
C THR A 103 -2.62 14.59 7.67
N ARG A 104 -1.56 13.90 8.13
CA ARG A 104 -0.23 13.97 7.52
C ARG A 104 0.02 12.90 6.46
N LEU A 105 -0.69 11.79 6.52
CA LEU A 105 -0.47 10.67 5.59
C LEU A 105 -0.60 11.07 4.12
N PRO A 106 -1.54 11.92 3.69
CA PRO A 106 -1.64 12.32 2.29
C PRO A 106 -0.44 13.10 1.75
N ARG A 107 0.44 13.56 2.63
CA ARG A 107 1.64 14.31 2.24
C ARG A 107 2.86 13.43 2.04
N MET A 108 2.72 12.13 2.25
CA MET A 108 3.84 11.20 2.10
C MET A 108 4.13 10.96 0.62
N GLY A 109 5.41 10.86 0.30
CA GLY A 109 5.86 10.54 -1.04
C GLY A 109 7.26 9.97 -1.00
N THR A 110 7.63 9.24 -2.04
CA THR A 110 8.95 8.66 -2.16
C THR A 110 9.97 9.76 -2.47
N VAL A 111 10.99 9.86 -1.65
CA VAL A 111 12.06 10.83 -1.85
C VAL A 111 13.22 10.20 -2.62
N ASP A 112 13.53 8.95 -2.30
CA ASP A 112 14.65 8.24 -2.91
C ASP A 112 14.38 6.74 -2.88
N MET A 113 14.82 6.05 -3.92
CA MET A 113 14.68 4.60 -4.01
C MET A 113 15.82 4.02 -4.84
N ARG A 114 16.40 2.95 -4.33
CA ARG A 114 17.40 2.20 -5.08
C ARG A 114 16.90 0.78 -5.32
N VAL A 115 17.02 0.31 -6.55
CA VAL A 115 16.61 -1.04 -6.93
C VAL A 115 17.81 -1.75 -7.55
N ASP A 116 18.15 -2.88 -6.97
CA ASP A 116 19.23 -3.74 -7.49
C ASP A 116 18.57 -4.95 -8.15
N TYR A 117 18.66 -4.98 -9.47
CA TYR A 117 18.07 -6.05 -10.27
C TYR A 117 18.95 -7.28 -10.33
#